data_0d856ca976641886f7aef1b096c93dc9
#
_entry.id   0d856ca976641886f7aef1b096c93dc9
#
_cell.length_a   1.000
_cell.length_b   1.000
_cell.length_c   1.000
_cell.angle_alpha   90.00
_cell.angle_beta   90.00
_cell.angle_gamma   90.00
#
_symmetry.space_group_name_H-M   'P 1'
#
loop_
_entity.id
_entity.type
_entity.pdbx_description
1 polymer ?
#
loop_
_entity_poly.entity_id
_entity_poly.type
_entity_poly.pdbx_seq_one_letter_code
_entity_poly.pdbx_strand_id
1 'polypeptide(L)'
;MTRPDIPQEFKDYARRLLGAERYARFAQALDEIPSVSVRLNPFKAVWSGLSAEGLNGGDGPVPWASGEGCYLSERPPFTFDPLFHAGAYYVQEAASMFLGQILRRYVTRPVVALDLCAAPGGKSTHIRSCLPEGSLLVSNEPVKARAQVLLENLTKWGHPDVIVTNSYPKDFARLPDFFDLLVTDVPCSGEGMFRKEEDAVTGWSMEAVRMCRDRQREILRDVWPSLKPGGLLVYSTCTVNALEDEE
;
A
#
# COMPACT_ATOMS: atom_id res chain seq x y z
N MET A 1 22.72 12.00 11.34
CA MET A 1 23.15 12.05 9.91
C MET A 1 22.24 13.05 9.23
N THR A 2 22.79 13.97 8.44
CA THR A 2 22.00 14.91 7.64
C THR A 2 21.42 14.12 6.45
N ARG A 3 20.11 14.24 6.26
CA ARG A 3 19.40 13.63 5.13
C ARG A 3 20.09 14.03 3.81
N PRO A 4 20.27 13.10 2.85
CA PRO A 4 20.84 13.44 1.55
C PRO A 4 19.96 14.45 0.82
N ASP A 5 20.60 15.37 0.10
CA ASP A 5 19.89 16.35 -0.71
C ASP A 5 19.10 15.68 -1.81
N ILE A 6 17.83 16.07 -1.95
CA ILE A 6 16.96 15.61 -3.04
C ILE A 6 17.61 15.98 -4.38
N PRO A 7 17.69 15.06 -5.36
CA PRO A 7 18.32 15.29 -6.65
C PRO A 7 17.75 16.52 -7.36
N GLN A 8 18.62 17.33 -7.95
CA GLN A 8 18.20 18.55 -8.66
C GLN A 8 17.28 18.23 -9.83
N GLU A 9 17.54 17.13 -10.55
CA GLU A 9 16.70 16.65 -11.64
C GLU A 9 15.27 16.36 -11.18
N PHE A 10 15.10 15.75 -9.99
CA PHE A 10 13.77 15.58 -9.39
C PHE A 10 13.10 16.91 -9.07
N LYS A 11 13.82 17.84 -8.43
CA LYS A 11 13.29 19.18 -8.10
C LYS A 11 12.77 19.90 -9.33
N ASP A 12 13.52 19.82 -10.43
CA ASP A 12 13.16 20.47 -11.69
C ASP A 12 11.97 19.79 -12.36
N TYR A 13 11.92 18.46 -12.33
CA TYR A 13 10.79 17.69 -12.82
C TYR A 13 9.51 17.98 -12.01
N ALA A 14 9.57 17.84 -10.69
CA ALA A 14 8.42 18.05 -9.82
C ALA A 14 7.88 19.50 -9.90
N ARG A 15 8.77 20.49 -10.05
CA ARG A 15 8.36 21.90 -10.24
C ARG A 15 7.62 22.11 -11.55
N ARG A 16 8.05 21.47 -12.63
CA ARG A 16 7.33 21.53 -13.92
C ARG A 16 5.96 20.86 -13.85
N LEU A 17 5.88 19.71 -13.17
CA LEU A 17 4.64 18.95 -13.04
C LEU A 17 3.60 19.67 -12.16
N LEU A 18 4.02 20.14 -11.00
CA LEU A 18 3.12 20.70 -9.98
C LEU A 18 2.87 22.21 -10.14
N GLY A 19 3.74 22.91 -10.86
CA GLY A 19 3.78 24.36 -10.85
C GLY A 19 4.41 24.93 -9.58
N ALA A 20 4.77 26.21 -9.57
CA ALA A 20 5.58 26.83 -8.51
C ALA A 20 4.94 26.73 -7.11
N GLU A 21 3.65 27.04 -7.01
CA GLU A 21 2.94 27.11 -5.73
C GLU A 21 2.77 25.72 -5.10
N ARG A 22 2.30 24.72 -5.86
CA ARG A 22 2.13 23.35 -5.35
C ARG A 22 3.47 22.72 -5.04
N TYR A 23 4.49 22.99 -5.87
CA TYR A 23 5.85 22.50 -5.62
C TYR A 23 6.41 23.06 -4.30
N ALA A 24 6.19 24.35 -4.00
CA ALA A 24 6.67 24.93 -2.73
C ALA A 24 6.06 24.22 -1.52
N ARG A 25 4.76 23.96 -1.52
CA ARG A 25 4.08 23.18 -0.45
C ARG A 25 4.59 21.74 -0.38
N PHE A 26 4.78 21.09 -1.53
CA PHE A 26 5.31 19.75 -1.60
C PHE A 26 6.74 19.66 -1.04
N ALA A 27 7.62 20.60 -1.43
CA ALA A 27 8.98 20.67 -0.94
C ALA A 27 9.02 20.89 0.59
N GLN A 28 8.19 21.80 1.12
CA GLN A 28 8.04 21.99 2.55
C GLN A 28 7.61 20.69 3.26
N ALA A 29 6.62 20.00 2.73
CA ALA A 29 6.12 18.73 3.30
C ALA A 29 7.18 17.61 3.29
N LEU A 30 8.12 17.65 2.35
CA LEU A 30 9.23 16.70 2.34
C LEU A 30 10.21 16.90 3.50
N ASP A 31 10.30 18.10 4.06
CA ASP A 31 11.17 18.42 5.20
C ASP A 31 10.50 18.13 6.56
N GLU A 32 9.19 17.89 6.58
CA GLU A 32 8.45 17.56 7.80
C GLU A 32 8.71 16.13 8.27
N ILE A 33 8.58 15.89 9.57
CA ILE A 33 8.66 14.55 10.15
C ILE A 33 7.48 13.71 9.60
N PRO A 34 7.73 12.49 9.08
CA PRO A 34 6.64 11.62 8.64
C PRO A 34 5.66 11.31 9.76
N SER A 35 4.38 11.47 9.51
CA SER A 35 3.34 11.05 10.45
C SER A 35 3.38 9.54 10.67
N VAL A 36 3.07 9.12 11.89
CA VAL A 36 2.89 7.71 12.24
C VAL A 36 1.39 7.42 12.28
N SER A 37 0.98 6.32 11.68
CA SER A 37 -0.41 5.89 11.71
C SER A 37 -0.53 4.38 11.81
N VAL A 38 -1.66 3.93 12.36
CA VAL A 38 -2.00 2.52 12.49
C VAL A 38 -3.43 2.30 11.99
N ARG A 39 -3.69 1.08 11.52
CA ARG A 39 -5.02 0.63 11.13
C ARG A 39 -5.44 -0.53 12.01
N LEU A 40 -6.58 -0.39 12.67
CA LEU A 40 -7.17 -1.41 13.53
C LEU A 40 -7.62 -2.62 12.71
N ASN A 41 -7.51 -3.80 13.32
CA ASN A 41 -8.02 -5.03 12.74
C ASN A 41 -9.50 -5.20 13.12
N PRO A 42 -10.46 -5.06 12.19
CA PRO A 42 -11.88 -5.14 12.51
C PRO A 42 -12.30 -6.54 12.98
N PHE A 43 -11.53 -7.58 12.66
CA PHE A 43 -11.81 -8.96 13.09
C PHE A 43 -11.37 -9.21 14.53
N LYS A 44 -10.56 -8.32 15.14
CA LYS A 44 -9.99 -8.46 16.49
C LYS A 44 -10.26 -7.26 17.40
N ALA A 45 -10.67 -6.11 16.86
CA ALA A 45 -10.83 -4.87 17.61
C ALA A 45 -11.87 -4.99 18.74
N VAL A 46 -12.91 -5.80 18.55
CA VAL A 46 -13.95 -6.06 19.56
C VAL A 46 -13.36 -6.75 20.80
N TRP A 47 -12.30 -7.51 20.64
CA TRP A 47 -11.66 -8.27 21.74
C TRP A 47 -10.71 -7.42 22.59
N SER A 48 -10.16 -6.37 22.01
CA SER A 48 -9.07 -5.62 22.64
C SER A 48 -9.53 -4.37 23.39
N GLY A 49 -10.80 -3.95 23.24
CA GLY A 49 -11.24 -2.65 23.73
C GLY A 49 -10.46 -1.48 23.08
N LEU A 50 -9.69 -1.79 22.02
CA LEU A 50 -8.93 -0.82 21.28
C LEU A 50 -9.89 0.06 20.48
N SER A 51 -10.11 1.25 21.01
CA SER A 51 -10.55 2.39 20.20
C SER A 51 -9.30 3.14 19.71
N ALA A 52 -9.45 3.93 18.67
CA ALA A 52 -8.40 4.88 18.25
C ALA A 52 -7.93 5.78 19.42
N GLU A 53 -8.79 6.02 20.40
CA GLU A 53 -8.53 6.76 21.63
C GLU A 53 -7.69 5.98 22.65
N GLY A 54 -7.73 4.64 22.63
CA GLY A 54 -6.99 3.77 23.55
C GLY A 54 -5.55 3.48 23.13
N LEU A 55 -5.16 3.82 21.90
CA LEU A 55 -3.77 3.84 21.47
C LEU A 55 -3.17 5.18 21.88
N ASN A 56 -2.64 5.25 23.10
CA ASN A 56 -1.92 6.35 23.75
C ASN A 56 -1.81 7.66 22.92
N GLY A 57 -2.77 8.58 23.10
CA GLY A 57 -2.64 9.94 22.61
C GLY A 57 -2.65 10.12 21.09
N GLY A 58 -3.54 9.42 20.39
CA GLY A 58 -3.67 9.60 18.94
C GLY A 58 -4.02 11.05 18.55
N ASP A 59 -3.35 11.60 17.54
CA ASP A 59 -3.62 12.93 16.97
C ASP A 59 -4.95 12.99 16.18
N GLY A 60 -5.78 11.96 16.33
CA GLY A 60 -7.10 11.87 15.73
C GLY A 60 -7.23 10.78 14.65
N PRO A 61 -8.44 10.59 14.13
CA PRO A 61 -8.71 9.57 13.12
C PRO A 61 -8.12 9.97 11.76
N VAL A 62 -7.74 8.95 10.96
CA VAL A 62 -7.47 9.14 9.54
C VAL A 62 -8.81 9.33 8.82
N PRO A 63 -9.09 10.52 8.23
CA PRO A 63 -10.45 10.87 7.78
C PRO A 63 -11.05 9.90 6.75
N TRP A 64 -10.23 9.26 5.94
CA TRP A 64 -10.65 8.32 4.87
C TRP A 64 -10.60 6.85 5.28
N ALA A 65 -10.22 6.52 6.52
CA ALA A 65 -10.07 5.14 6.97
C ALA A 65 -11.32 4.56 7.66
N SER A 66 -12.47 5.22 7.53
CA SER A 66 -13.77 4.73 8.02
C SER A 66 -13.77 4.29 9.50
N GLY A 67 -13.01 5.00 10.34
CA GLY A 67 -12.89 4.71 11.78
C GLY A 67 -11.87 3.63 12.15
N GLU A 68 -11.24 2.97 11.16
CA GLU A 68 -10.23 1.94 11.42
C GLU A 68 -8.82 2.52 11.57
N GLY A 69 -8.56 3.71 11.02
CA GLY A 69 -7.24 4.34 11.01
C GLY A 69 -7.12 5.48 12.02
N CYS A 70 -5.97 5.58 12.70
CA CYS A 70 -5.64 6.72 13.55
C CYS A 70 -4.18 7.12 13.38
N TYR A 71 -3.94 8.44 13.54
CA TYR A 71 -2.59 8.99 13.68
C TYR A 71 -2.11 8.82 15.11
N LEU A 72 -0.81 8.66 15.28
CA LEU A 72 -0.16 8.63 16.59
C LEU A 72 0.72 9.87 16.73
N SER A 73 0.72 10.48 17.92
CA SER A 73 1.55 11.66 18.25
C SER A 73 3.04 11.36 18.19
N GLU A 74 3.42 10.12 18.47
CA GLU A 74 4.80 9.64 18.40
C GLU A 74 4.86 8.20 17.87
N ARG A 75 6.05 7.75 17.48
CA ARG A 75 6.30 6.37 17.08
C ARG A 75 6.66 5.50 18.28
N PRO A 76 5.73 4.68 18.81
CA PRO A 76 6.06 3.78 19.91
C PRO A 76 6.96 2.62 19.42
N PRO A 77 7.64 1.93 20.33
CA PRO A 77 8.41 0.73 20.02
C PRO A 77 7.46 -0.47 19.80
N PHE A 78 6.81 -0.53 18.65
CA PHE A 78 5.79 -1.53 18.29
C PHE A 78 6.22 -2.98 18.53
N THR A 79 7.52 -3.27 18.44
CA THR A 79 8.07 -4.61 18.64
C THR A 79 7.91 -5.13 20.08
N PHE A 80 7.64 -4.27 21.05
CA PHE A 80 7.37 -4.63 22.44
C PHE A 80 5.87 -4.65 22.77
N ASP A 81 5.01 -4.30 21.81
CA ASP A 81 3.57 -4.31 22.03
C ASP A 81 2.96 -5.69 21.73
N PRO A 82 2.40 -6.40 22.74
CA PRO A 82 1.73 -7.67 22.53
C PRO A 82 0.57 -7.60 21.52
N LEU A 83 -0.13 -6.48 21.44
CA LEU A 83 -1.25 -6.28 20.53
C LEU A 83 -0.80 -6.19 19.06
N PHE A 84 0.40 -5.64 18.81
CA PHE A 84 1.02 -5.68 17.49
C PHE A 84 1.31 -7.12 17.07
N HIS A 85 1.85 -7.94 17.96
CA HIS A 85 2.13 -9.35 17.68
C HIS A 85 0.85 -10.20 17.56
N ALA A 86 -0.19 -9.85 18.31
CA ALA A 86 -1.51 -10.46 18.18
C ALA A 86 -2.26 -10.04 16.90
N GLY A 87 -1.75 -9.07 16.14
CA GLY A 87 -2.38 -8.57 14.91
C GLY A 87 -3.66 -7.78 15.18
N ALA A 88 -3.75 -7.11 16.33
CA ALA A 88 -4.88 -6.25 16.67
C ALA A 88 -4.90 -4.96 15.82
N TYR A 89 -3.74 -4.57 15.30
CA TYR A 89 -3.58 -3.45 14.37
C TYR A 89 -2.39 -3.68 13.43
N TYR A 90 -2.34 -2.90 12.36
CA TYR A 90 -1.23 -2.84 11.40
C TYR A 90 -0.65 -1.42 11.39
N VAL A 91 0.69 -1.29 11.48
CA VAL A 91 1.37 0.00 11.29
C VAL A 91 1.36 0.30 9.80
N GLN A 92 0.53 1.24 9.38
CA GLN A 92 0.28 1.54 7.97
C GLN A 92 0.29 3.04 7.72
N GLU A 93 0.87 3.44 6.59
CA GLU A 93 0.81 4.81 6.08
C GLU A 93 -0.65 5.22 5.86
N ALA A 94 -1.02 6.39 6.38
CA ALA A 94 -2.39 6.89 6.27
C ALA A 94 -2.85 7.01 4.80
N ALA A 95 -1.98 7.46 3.89
CA ALA A 95 -2.30 7.55 2.46
C ALA A 95 -2.71 6.19 1.87
N SER A 96 -2.04 5.10 2.27
CA SER A 96 -2.38 3.74 1.82
C SER A 96 -3.77 3.27 2.27
N MET A 97 -4.31 3.86 3.33
CA MET A 97 -5.67 3.54 3.81
C MET A 97 -6.78 4.11 2.89
N PHE A 98 -6.44 5.02 1.97
CA PHE A 98 -7.39 5.53 0.99
C PHE A 98 -7.95 4.44 0.07
N LEU A 99 -7.21 3.36 -0.15
CA LEU A 99 -7.68 2.17 -0.87
C LEU A 99 -9.04 1.69 -0.37
N GLY A 100 -9.30 1.76 0.94
CA GLY A 100 -10.58 1.35 1.53
C GLY A 100 -11.78 2.14 1.01
N GLN A 101 -11.61 3.42 0.65
CA GLN A 101 -12.70 4.22 0.06
C GLN A 101 -13.11 3.67 -1.31
N ILE A 102 -12.12 3.30 -2.12
CA ILE A 102 -12.36 2.72 -3.46
C ILE A 102 -13.07 1.38 -3.31
N LEU A 103 -12.54 0.50 -2.46
CA LEU A 103 -13.08 -0.86 -2.30
C LEU A 103 -14.52 -0.83 -1.76
N ARG A 104 -14.79 -0.07 -0.71
CA ARG A 104 -16.15 0.02 -0.14
C ARG A 104 -17.19 0.63 -1.10
N ARG A 105 -16.74 1.50 -2.02
CA ARG A 105 -17.60 2.12 -3.02
C ARG A 105 -17.92 1.19 -4.19
N TYR A 106 -16.95 0.42 -4.66
CA TYR A 106 -17.09 -0.31 -5.92
C TYR A 106 -17.22 -1.83 -5.74
N VAL A 107 -16.83 -2.38 -4.59
CA VAL A 107 -16.92 -3.82 -4.30
C VAL A 107 -18.05 -4.07 -3.32
N THR A 108 -19.27 -4.21 -3.84
CA THR A 108 -20.49 -4.32 -3.05
C THR A 108 -21.06 -5.75 -2.96
N ARG A 109 -20.42 -6.70 -3.64
CA ARG A 109 -20.79 -8.14 -3.67
C ARG A 109 -19.54 -9.00 -3.44
N PRO A 110 -19.68 -10.27 -3.04
CA PRO A 110 -18.56 -11.19 -2.95
C PRO A 110 -17.76 -11.27 -4.25
N VAL A 111 -16.44 -11.27 -4.15
CA VAL A 111 -15.51 -11.25 -5.28
C VAL A 111 -14.35 -12.21 -5.05
N VAL A 112 -13.73 -12.65 -6.14
CA VAL A 112 -12.39 -13.22 -6.14
C VAL A 112 -11.42 -12.10 -6.47
N ALA A 113 -10.60 -11.71 -5.49
CA ALA A 113 -9.68 -10.60 -5.59
C ALA A 113 -8.21 -11.08 -5.67
N LEU A 114 -7.39 -10.39 -6.44
CA LEU A 114 -5.94 -10.56 -6.48
C LEU A 114 -5.26 -9.28 -6.00
N ASP A 115 -4.39 -9.38 -4.98
CA ASP A 115 -3.37 -8.39 -4.66
C ASP A 115 -2.03 -8.89 -5.21
N LEU A 116 -1.59 -8.30 -6.32
CA LEU A 116 -0.52 -8.87 -7.16
C LEU A 116 0.89 -8.65 -6.61
N CYS A 117 1.14 -7.49 -5.97
CA CYS A 117 2.43 -7.08 -5.42
C CYS A 117 2.28 -6.83 -3.91
N ALA A 118 1.91 -7.86 -3.17
CA ALA A 118 1.26 -7.75 -1.87
C ALA A 118 2.18 -7.47 -0.68
N ALA A 119 3.46 -7.88 -0.75
CA ALA A 119 4.36 -7.77 0.41
C ALA A 119 4.68 -6.31 0.78
N PRO A 120 4.74 -6.01 2.08
CA PRO A 120 4.72 -6.91 3.24
C PRO A 120 3.32 -7.29 3.77
N GLY A 121 2.20 -6.88 3.14
CA GLY A 121 0.84 -7.28 3.53
C GLY A 121 -0.05 -6.17 4.07
N GLY A 122 0.42 -4.93 4.11
CA GLY A 122 -0.37 -3.79 4.60
C GLY A 122 -1.62 -3.54 3.76
N LYS A 123 -1.49 -3.57 2.42
CA LYS A 123 -2.63 -3.45 1.51
C LYS A 123 -3.49 -4.72 1.52
N SER A 124 -2.89 -5.92 1.48
CA SER A 124 -3.63 -7.19 1.56
C SER A 124 -4.52 -7.30 2.80
N THR A 125 -4.01 -6.99 3.98
CA THR A 125 -4.80 -6.99 5.22
C THR A 125 -5.93 -5.96 5.16
N HIS A 126 -5.70 -4.81 4.53
CA HIS A 126 -6.71 -3.79 4.33
C HIS A 126 -7.78 -4.21 3.31
N ILE A 127 -7.36 -4.76 2.17
CA ILE A 127 -8.27 -5.33 1.16
C ILE A 127 -9.19 -6.34 1.84
N ARG A 128 -8.64 -7.33 2.57
CA ARG A 128 -9.46 -8.33 3.24
C ARG A 128 -10.49 -7.72 4.19
N SER A 129 -10.11 -6.66 4.92
CA SER A 129 -11.03 -5.95 5.84
C SER A 129 -12.17 -5.22 5.13
N CYS A 130 -11.96 -4.86 3.86
CA CYS A 130 -12.95 -4.12 3.06
C CYS A 130 -13.83 -5.01 2.19
N LEU A 131 -13.39 -6.25 1.89
CA LEU A 131 -14.14 -7.16 1.02
C LEU A 131 -15.39 -7.71 1.74
N PRO A 132 -16.53 -7.82 1.03
CA PRO A 132 -17.73 -8.47 1.54
C PRO A 132 -17.48 -9.91 1.97
N GLU A 133 -18.29 -10.41 2.90
CA GLU A 133 -18.31 -11.81 3.31
C GLU A 133 -18.51 -12.73 2.10
N GLY A 134 -17.83 -13.88 2.07
CA GLY A 134 -17.83 -14.82 0.95
C GLY A 134 -16.85 -14.43 -0.18
N SER A 135 -16.09 -13.35 -0.04
CA SER A 135 -15.01 -13.02 -0.98
C SER A 135 -13.74 -13.81 -0.65
N LEU A 136 -12.98 -14.16 -1.68
CA LEU A 136 -11.65 -14.76 -1.57
C LEU A 136 -10.58 -13.76 -1.99
N LEU A 137 -9.53 -13.61 -1.18
CA LEU A 137 -8.35 -12.82 -1.52
C LEU A 137 -7.16 -13.72 -1.84
N VAL A 138 -6.59 -13.56 -3.02
CA VAL A 138 -5.27 -14.10 -3.38
C VAL A 138 -4.25 -12.99 -3.21
N SER A 139 -3.26 -13.17 -2.34
CA SER A 139 -2.18 -12.20 -2.09
C SER A 139 -0.87 -12.79 -2.61
N ASN A 140 -0.29 -12.15 -3.62
CA ASN A 140 0.88 -12.65 -4.32
C ASN A 140 2.12 -11.80 -4.09
N GLU A 141 3.27 -12.44 -4.02
CA GLU A 141 4.58 -11.78 -4.00
C GLU A 141 5.63 -12.67 -4.70
N PRO A 142 6.26 -12.20 -5.78
CA PRO A 142 7.22 -13.01 -6.54
C PRO A 142 8.54 -13.28 -5.80
N VAL A 143 8.93 -12.42 -4.87
CA VAL A 143 10.18 -12.59 -4.11
C VAL A 143 9.92 -13.45 -2.88
N LYS A 144 10.49 -14.66 -2.86
CA LYS A 144 10.23 -15.67 -1.81
C LYS A 144 10.43 -15.14 -0.38
N ALA A 145 11.49 -14.40 -0.11
CA ALA A 145 11.73 -13.85 1.23
C ALA A 145 10.65 -12.84 1.64
N ARG A 146 10.15 -12.03 0.71
CA ARG A 146 9.06 -11.09 0.95
C ARG A 146 7.71 -11.81 1.07
N ALA A 147 7.49 -12.88 0.30
CA ALA A 147 6.29 -13.72 0.41
C ALA A 147 6.18 -14.37 1.80
N GLN A 148 7.30 -14.72 2.43
CA GLN A 148 7.31 -15.21 3.81
C GLN A 148 6.81 -14.16 4.80
N VAL A 149 7.28 -12.92 4.68
CA VAL A 149 6.81 -11.79 5.51
C VAL A 149 5.32 -11.51 5.28
N LEU A 150 4.87 -11.59 4.03
CA LEU A 150 3.46 -11.47 3.66
C LEU A 150 2.61 -12.54 4.37
N LEU A 151 3.05 -13.79 4.30
CA LEU A 151 2.37 -14.92 4.95
C LEU A 151 2.26 -14.71 6.47
N GLU A 152 3.34 -14.30 7.13
CA GLU A 152 3.35 -14.01 8.56
C GLU A 152 2.35 -12.90 8.93
N ASN A 153 2.32 -11.82 8.17
CA ASN A 153 1.42 -10.70 8.43
C ASN A 153 -0.06 -11.05 8.18
N LEU A 154 -0.35 -11.82 7.15
CA LEU A 154 -1.72 -12.29 6.87
C LEU A 154 -2.18 -13.32 7.89
N THR A 155 -1.30 -14.24 8.31
CA THR A 155 -1.58 -15.18 9.40
C THR A 155 -1.87 -14.44 10.71
N LYS A 156 -1.07 -13.43 11.01
CA LYS A 156 -1.26 -12.56 12.17
C LYS A 156 -2.59 -11.78 12.09
N TRP A 157 -3.00 -11.33 10.89
CA TRP A 157 -4.28 -10.67 10.68
C TRP A 157 -5.46 -11.59 10.97
N GLY A 158 -5.36 -12.87 10.57
CA GLY A 158 -6.20 -13.95 11.06
C GLY A 158 -7.54 -14.13 10.38
N HIS A 159 -7.67 -13.78 9.08
CA HIS A 159 -8.87 -14.08 8.30
C HIS A 159 -8.67 -15.33 7.44
N PRO A 160 -9.63 -16.31 7.41
CA PRO A 160 -9.44 -17.58 6.72
C PRO A 160 -9.48 -17.49 5.18
N ASP A 161 -10.24 -16.53 4.61
CA ASP A 161 -10.48 -16.44 3.17
C ASP A 161 -9.36 -15.67 2.46
N VAL A 162 -8.10 -16.12 2.69
CA VAL A 162 -6.89 -15.57 2.08
C VAL A 162 -5.97 -16.69 1.65
N ILE A 163 -5.46 -16.60 0.42
CA ILE A 163 -4.43 -17.49 -0.12
C ILE A 163 -3.17 -16.67 -0.40
N VAL A 164 -2.02 -17.12 0.09
CA VAL A 164 -0.73 -16.51 -0.26
C VAL A 164 -0.06 -17.32 -1.36
N THR A 165 0.39 -16.62 -2.41
CA THR A 165 1.11 -17.21 -3.54
C THR A 165 2.49 -16.57 -3.72
N ASN A 166 3.41 -17.35 -4.29
CA ASN A 166 4.75 -16.88 -4.67
C ASN A 166 4.94 -17.18 -6.17
N SER A 167 4.37 -16.30 -7.00
CA SER A 167 4.31 -16.47 -8.47
C SER A 167 4.67 -15.17 -9.18
N TYR A 168 5.13 -15.27 -10.42
CA TYR A 168 5.34 -14.09 -11.27
C TYR A 168 4.00 -13.62 -11.88
N PRO A 169 3.85 -12.33 -12.23
CA PRO A 169 2.62 -11.80 -12.84
C PRO A 169 2.13 -12.61 -14.07
N LYS A 170 3.05 -13.05 -14.92
CA LYS A 170 2.77 -13.87 -16.11
C LYS A 170 2.11 -15.22 -15.80
N ASP A 171 2.33 -15.76 -14.61
CA ASP A 171 1.77 -17.06 -14.23
C ASP A 171 0.23 -16.99 -14.07
N PHE A 172 -0.30 -15.81 -13.76
CA PHE A 172 -1.73 -15.55 -13.63
C PHE A 172 -2.46 -15.52 -14.98
N ALA A 173 -1.77 -15.33 -16.11
CA ALA A 173 -2.36 -15.46 -17.43
C ALA A 173 -2.93 -16.87 -17.69
N ARG A 174 -2.56 -17.88 -16.89
CA ARG A 174 -3.10 -19.24 -16.92
C ARG A 174 -4.50 -19.34 -16.29
N LEU A 175 -5.00 -18.28 -15.68
CA LEU A 175 -6.31 -18.14 -15.07
C LEU A 175 -7.09 -17.04 -15.79
N PRO A 176 -7.44 -17.19 -17.07
CA PRO A 176 -8.11 -16.14 -17.82
C PRO A 176 -9.50 -15.86 -17.23
N ASP A 177 -9.88 -14.56 -17.19
CA ASP A 177 -11.18 -14.10 -16.71
C ASP A 177 -11.55 -14.64 -15.31
N PHE A 178 -10.56 -14.73 -14.40
CA PHE A 178 -10.75 -15.37 -13.10
C PHE A 178 -11.05 -14.38 -11.97
N PHE A 179 -10.37 -13.23 -11.94
CA PHE A 179 -10.50 -12.25 -10.86
C PHE A 179 -11.56 -11.18 -11.18
N ASP A 180 -12.40 -10.88 -10.21
CA ASP A 180 -13.35 -9.77 -10.27
C ASP A 180 -12.68 -8.44 -9.90
N LEU A 181 -11.66 -8.50 -9.05
CA LEU A 181 -10.87 -7.38 -8.56
C LEU A 181 -9.38 -7.70 -8.68
N LEU A 182 -8.62 -6.80 -9.28
CA LEU A 182 -7.17 -6.82 -9.30
C LEU A 182 -6.65 -5.55 -8.65
N VAL A 183 -5.88 -5.70 -7.58
CA VAL A 183 -5.17 -4.60 -6.92
C VAL A 183 -3.69 -4.79 -7.14
N THR A 184 -2.98 -3.76 -7.51
CA THR A 184 -1.54 -3.81 -7.64
C THR A 184 -0.87 -2.53 -7.17
N ASP A 185 -0.03 -2.67 -6.14
CA ASP A 185 0.88 -1.63 -5.68
C ASP A 185 2.24 -1.94 -6.30
N VAL A 186 2.46 -1.41 -7.50
CA VAL A 186 3.59 -1.82 -8.32
C VAL A 186 4.91 -1.28 -7.80
N PRO A 187 6.04 -1.99 -8.02
CA PRO A 187 7.37 -1.43 -7.79
C PRO A 187 7.54 -0.14 -8.57
N CYS A 188 7.99 0.92 -7.91
CA CYS A 188 8.12 2.26 -8.49
C CYS A 188 9.43 2.93 -8.07
N SER A 189 9.71 4.12 -8.59
CA SER A 189 10.91 4.90 -8.26
C SER A 189 10.98 5.38 -6.80
N GLY A 190 9.89 5.28 -6.05
CA GLY A 190 9.90 5.41 -4.60
C GLY A 190 9.96 6.84 -4.06
N GLU A 191 9.52 7.82 -4.80
CA GLU A 191 9.54 9.24 -4.41
C GLU A 191 8.77 9.53 -3.11
N GLY A 192 7.72 8.77 -2.83
CA GLY A 192 6.97 8.83 -1.57
C GLY A 192 7.78 8.35 -0.35
N MET A 193 8.91 7.69 -0.56
CA MET A 193 9.82 7.22 0.49
C MET A 193 10.92 8.22 0.83
N PHE A 194 11.06 9.32 0.09
CA PHE A 194 12.12 10.32 0.30
C PHE A 194 12.19 10.87 1.72
N ARG A 195 11.08 10.93 2.44
CA ARG A 195 11.06 11.35 3.85
C ARG A 195 11.52 10.28 4.84
N LYS A 196 11.58 9.02 4.42
CA LYS A 196 11.75 7.86 5.30
C LYS A 196 13.03 7.10 5.06
N GLU A 197 13.49 7.06 3.81
CA GLU A 197 14.60 6.22 3.36
C GLU A 197 15.61 7.02 2.55
N GLU A 198 16.84 7.09 3.03
CA GLU A 198 17.94 7.79 2.34
C GLU A 198 18.29 7.12 1.01
N ASP A 199 18.20 5.77 0.95
CA ASP A 199 18.47 5.00 -0.25
C ASP A 199 17.47 5.33 -1.39
N ALA A 200 16.22 5.69 -1.06
CA ALA A 200 15.26 6.12 -2.06
C ALA A 200 15.68 7.44 -2.72
N VAL A 201 16.27 8.35 -1.95
CA VAL A 201 16.79 9.62 -2.48
C VAL A 201 18.02 9.42 -3.34
N THR A 202 19.00 8.65 -2.85
CA THR A 202 20.29 8.45 -3.53
C THR A 202 20.18 7.57 -4.76
N GLY A 203 19.24 6.63 -4.78
CA GLY A 203 18.98 5.73 -5.91
C GLY A 203 18.08 6.32 -7.00
N TRP A 204 17.47 7.48 -6.76
CA TRP A 204 16.54 8.06 -7.72
C TRP A 204 17.26 8.70 -8.93
N SER A 205 16.74 8.42 -10.11
CA SER A 205 17.13 9.07 -11.37
C SER A 205 16.00 8.94 -12.39
N MET A 206 15.99 9.79 -13.42
CA MET A 206 15.04 9.66 -14.53
C MET A 206 15.20 8.32 -15.29
N GLU A 207 16.38 7.72 -15.27
CA GLU A 207 16.58 6.38 -15.82
C GLU A 207 15.87 5.31 -14.97
N ALA A 208 16.01 5.39 -13.64
CA ALA A 208 15.30 4.51 -12.71
C ALA A 208 13.77 4.65 -12.86
N VAL A 209 13.24 5.87 -13.01
CA VAL A 209 11.82 6.14 -13.30
C VAL A 209 11.36 5.40 -14.57
N ARG A 210 12.13 5.53 -15.67
CA ARG A 210 11.80 4.86 -16.95
C ARG A 210 11.84 3.33 -16.81
N MET A 211 12.84 2.79 -16.11
CA MET A 211 12.92 1.35 -15.86
C MET A 211 11.73 0.85 -15.03
N CYS A 212 11.30 1.61 -14.00
CA CYS A 212 10.12 1.27 -13.21
C CYS A 212 8.85 1.30 -14.06
N ARG A 213 8.64 2.35 -14.85
CA ARG A 213 7.52 2.45 -15.79
C ARG A 213 7.44 1.25 -16.74
N ASP A 214 8.55 0.87 -17.36
CA ASP A 214 8.57 -0.24 -18.33
C ASP A 214 8.25 -1.56 -17.64
N ARG A 215 8.75 -1.78 -16.42
CA ARG A 215 8.40 -2.93 -15.56
C ARG A 215 6.92 -2.93 -15.19
N GLN A 216 6.35 -1.81 -14.83
CA GLN A 216 4.94 -1.68 -14.48
C GLN A 216 4.04 -2.03 -15.66
N ARG A 217 4.39 -1.57 -16.87
CA ARG A 217 3.69 -1.93 -18.11
C ARG A 217 3.77 -3.44 -18.41
N GLU A 218 4.93 -4.06 -18.15
CA GLU A 218 5.10 -5.51 -18.28
C GLU A 218 4.20 -6.25 -17.28
N ILE A 219 4.24 -5.87 -16.00
CA ILE A 219 3.40 -6.47 -14.94
C ILE A 219 1.92 -6.40 -15.31
N LEU A 220 1.43 -5.23 -15.72
CA LEU A 220 0.03 -5.05 -16.10
C LEU A 220 -0.33 -5.90 -17.33
N ARG A 221 0.49 -5.90 -18.38
CA ARG A 221 0.27 -6.70 -19.58
C ARG A 221 0.16 -8.19 -19.26
N ASP A 222 1.06 -8.68 -18.39
CA ASP A 222 1.15 -10.08 -18.03
C ASP A 222 -0.04 -10.56 -17.22
N VAL A 223 -0.55 -9.72 -16.30
CA VAL A 223 -1.67 -10.11 -15.42
C VAL A 223 -3.03 -9.80 -16.02
N TRP A 224 -3.11 -8.88 -16.98
CA TRP A 224 -4.37 -8.39 -17.56
C TRP A 224 -5.35 -9.48 -18.01
N PRO A 225 -4.90 -10.58 -18.67
CA PRO A 225 -5.81 -11.64 -19.10
C PRO A 225 -6.54 -12.33 -17.94
N SER A 226 -6.06 -12.21 -16.71
CA SER A 226 -6.68 -12.82 -15.53
C SER A 226 -7.85 -12.01 -14.96
N LEU A 227 -7.98 -10.74 -15.35
CA LEU A 227 -9.08 -9.87 -14.93
C LEU A 227 -10.30 -10.14 -15.80
N LYS A 228 -11.46 -10.36 -15.17
CA LYS A 228 -12.73 -10.56 -15.88
C LYS A 228 -13.12 -9.33 -16.70
N PRO A 229 -13.83 -9.50 -17.83
CA PRO A 229 -14.53 -8.41 -18.48
C PRO A 229 -15.48 -7.71 -17.50
N GLY A 230 -15.34 -6.39 -17.36
CA GLY A 230 -16.08 -5.61 -16.36
C GLY A 230 -15.56 -5.74 -14.93
N GLY A 231 -14.43 -6.43 -14.72
CA GLY A 231 -13.72 -6.45 -13.44
C GLY A 231 -13.07 -5.09 -13.11
N LEU A 232 -12.72 -4.90 -11.87
CA LEU A 232 -12.10 -3.66 -11.37
C LEU A 232 -10.59 -3.83 -11.23
N LEU A 233 -9.81 -2.93 -11.86
CA LEU A 233 -8.39 -2.76 -11.59
C LEU A 233 -8.20 -1.56 -10.66
N VAL A 234 -7.44 -1.74 -9.58
CA VAL A 234 -6.93 -0.67 -8.73
C VAL A 234 -5.40 -0.68 -8.83
N TYR A 235 -4.87 0.35 -9.47
CA TYR A 235 -3.44 0.54 -9.62
C TYR A 235 -2.96 1.62 -8.66
N SER A 236 -1.84 1.39 -7.99
CA SER A 236 -1.22 2.36 -7.09
C SER A 236 0.30 2.32 -7.15
N THR A 237 0.91 3.45 -6.86
CA THR A 237 2.34 3.63 -6.67
C THR A 237 2.60 4.46 -5.43
N CYS A 238 3.86 4.59 -5.02
CA CYS A 238 4.31 5.60 -4.06
C CYS A 238 5.16 6.68 -4.73
N THR A 239 4.90 6.99 -5.99
CA THR A 239 5.57 8.05 -6.75
C THR A 239 4.64 9.24 -6.99
N VAL A 240 5.20 10.34 -7.45
CA VAL A 240 4.47 11.55 -7.84
C VAL A 240 4.75 11.94 -9.29
N ASN A 241 5.39 11.07 -10.06
CA ASN A 241 5.72 11.34 -11.45
C ASN A 241 4.66 10.76 -12.40
N ALA A 242 4.32 11.50 -13.45
CA ALA A 242 3.30 11.11 -14.41
C ALA A 242 3.68 9.90 -15.27
N LEU A 243 4.99 9.65 -15.45
CA LEU A 243 5.49 8.52 -16.27
C LEU A 243 5.12 7.15 -15.69
N GLU A 244 5.00 7.05 -14.38
CA GLU A 244 4.64 5.82 -13.67
C GLU A 244 3.16 5.76 -13.27
N ASP A 245 2.41 6.84 -13.44
CA ASP A 245 0.99 6.94 -13.06
C ASP A 245 0.09 7.19 -14.28
N GLU A 246 0.02 8.40 -14.83
CA GLU A 246 -0.96 8.76 -15.85
C GLU A 246 -0.56 8.38 -17.29
N GLU A 247 0.73 8.19 -17.58
CA GLU A 247 1.26 7.87 -18.91
C GLU A 247 1.52 6.37 -19.11
#